data_17cc885c995aad06ada8b8f41ebc0269
#
_entry.id   17cc885c995aad06ada8b8f41ebc0269
#
_cell.length_a   1.000
_cell.length_b   1.000
_cell.length_c   1.000
_cell.angle_alpha   90.00
_cell.angle_beta   90.00
_cell.angle_gamma   90.00
#
_symmetry.space_group_name_H-M   'P 1'
#
loop_
_entity.id
_entity.type
_entity.pdbx_description
1 polymer ?
#
loop_
_entity_poly.entity_id
_entity_poly.type
_entity_poly.pdbx_seq_one_letter_code
_entity_poly.pdbx_strand_id
1 'polypeptide(L)'
;MQGSDLKTVKVLGEKSSELSFTKREKHLIGLAVTLTVGCTVCSNRRFKDALDDGITKDELIELTDFVALTNAGVVARTALSSWDEESDSKCSDGTCSVS
;
A
#
# COMPACT_ATOMS: atom_id res chain seq x y z
N MET A 1 -7.56 13.08 -22.39
CA MET A 1 -6.19 12.68 -22.01
C MET A 1 -6.17 11.19 -21.72
N GLN A 2 -5.20 10.53 -22.27
CA GLN A 2 -5.00 9.09 -22.05
C GLN A 2 -3.76 8.87 -21.19
N GLY A 3 -3.70 7.73 -20.52
CA GLY A 3 -2.50 7.38 -19.73
C GLY A 3 -1.23 7.38 -20.60
N SER A 4 -1.35 6.98 -21.86
CA SER A 4 -0.23 6.98 -22.79
C SER A 4 0.33 8.37 -23.11
N ASP A 5 -0.40 9.42 -22.81
CA ASP A 5 0.07 10.78 -23.01
C ASP A 5 1.02 11.25 -21.91
N LEU A 6 1.06 10.54 -20.80
CA LEU A 6 1.89 10.90 -19.66
C LEU A 6 3.20 10.10 -19.67
N LYS A 7 4.31 10.81 -19.66
CA LYS A 7 5.64 10.18 -19.55
C LYS A 7 5.77 9.39 -18.25
N THR A 8 5.16 9.89 -17.17
CA THR A 8 5.16 9.22 -15.87
C THR A 8 4.60 7.81 -15.96
N VAL A 9 3.49 7.65 -16.67
CA VAL A 9 2.86 6.33 -16.83
C VAL A 9 3.76 5.37 -17.59
N LYS A 10 4.42 5.85 -18.66
CA LYS A 10 5.37 5.04 -19.43
C LYS A 10 6.55 4.60 -18.57
N VAL A 11 7.14 5.54 -17.84
CA VAL A 11 8.28 5.26 -16.95
C VAL A 11 7.89 4.28 -15.85
N LEU A 12 6.71 4.42 -15.26
CA LEU A 12 6.23 3.50 -14.23
C LEU A 12 6.16 2.07 -14.74
N GLY A 13 5.63 1.85 -15.94
CA GLY A 13 5.56 0.53 -16.54
C GLY A 13 6.95 -0.08 -16.76
N GLU A 14 7.87 0.70 -17.33
CA GLU A 14 9.25 0.26 -17.58
C GLU A 14 9.99 -0.06 -16.28
N LYS A 15 9.92 0.83 -15.31
CA LYS A 15 10.61 0.65 -14.03
C LYS A 15 10.02 -0.49 -13.22
N SER A 16 8.71 -0.67 -13.26
CA SER A 16 8.06 -1.79 -12.59
C SER A 16 8.55 -3.13 -13.12
N SER A 17 8.76 -3.25 -14.44
CA SER A 17 9.23 -4.48 -15.04
C SER A 17 10.70 -4.80 -14.73
N GLU A 18 11.49 -3.79 -14.35
CA GLU A 18 12.90 -3.97 -13.98
C GLU A 18 13.08 -4.52 -12.58
N LEU A 19 12.03 -4.49 -11.75
CA LEU A 19 12.13 -4.94 -10.36
C LEU A 19 12.14 -6.47 -10.27
N SER A 20 12.89 -6.99 -9.31
CA SER A 20 13.07 -8.43 -9.13
C SER A 20 11.93 -9.13 -8.40
N PHE A 21 10.93 -8.40 -7.91
CA PHE A 21 9.77 -9.00 -7.27
C PHE A 21 9.01 -9.90 -8.24
N THR A 22 8.47 -10.98 -7.73
CA THR A 22 7.59 -11.85 -8.53
C THR A 22 6.31 -11.11 -8.90
N LYS A 23 5.63 -11.60 -9.93
CA LYS A 23 4.35 -11.04 -10.35
C LYS A 23 3.33 -11.07 -9.22
N ARG A 24 3.31 -12.18 -8.46
CA ARG A 24 2.45 -12.34 -7.28
C ARG A 24 2.75 -11.26 -6.23
N GLU A 25 4.02 -11.07 -5.92
CA GLU A 25 4.44 -10.05 -4.94
C GLU A 25 4.02 -8.65 -5.37
N LYS A 26 4.19 -8.32 -6.65
CA LYS A 26 3.77 -7.03 -7.20
C LYS A 26 2.27 -6.81 -7.05
N HIS A 27 1.45 -7.83 -7.30
CA HIS A 27 0.01 -7.74 -7.10
C HIS A 27 -0.35 -7.46 -5.64
N LEU A 28 0.26 -8.20 -4.73
CA LEU A 28 -0.04 -8.06 -3.29
C LEU A 28 0.40 -6.71 -2.75
N ILE A 29 1.61 -6.27 -3.11
CA ILE A 29 2.14 -4.96 -2.70
C ILE A 29 1.28 -3.83 -3.27
N GLY A 30 0.97 -3.91 -4.56
CA GLY A 30 0.15 -2.89 -5.22
C GLY A 30 -1.24 -2.76 -4.60
N LEU A 31 -1.86 -3.88 -4.26
CA LEU A 31 -3.15 -3.89 -3.59
C LEU A 31 -3.06 -3.27 -2.19
N ALA A 32 -2.01 -3.60 -1.44
CA ALA A 32 -1.80 -3.01 -0.12
C ALA A 32 -1.76 -1.49 -0.20
N VAL A 33 -1.07 -0.95 -1.19
CA VAL A 33 -0.96 0.49 -1.40
C VAL A 33 -2.30 1.11 -1.78
N THR A 34 -2.99 0.54 -2.78
CA THR A 34 -4.26 1.12 -3.28
C THR A 34 -5.37 1.03 -2.25
N LEU A 35 -5.41 -0.05 -1.48
CA LEU A 35 -6.39 -0.20 -0.40
C LEU A 35 -6.15 0.80 0.73
N THR A 36 -4.90 1.00 1.08
CA THR A 36 -4.52 1.96 2.14
C THR A 36 -4.84 3.40 1.74
N VAL A 37 -4.54 3.75 0.49
CA VAL A 37 -4.86 5.08 -0.04
C VAL A 37 -6.38 5.26 -0.21
N GLY A 38 -7.12 4.17 -0.40
CA GLY A 38 -8.57 4.21 -0.54
C GLY A 38 -9.03 4.49 -1.98
N CYS A 39 -8.24 4.11 -2.96
CA CYS A 39 -8.62 4.27 -4.37
C CYS A 39 -9.46 3.07 -4.83
N THR A 40 -10.78 3.25 -4.88
CA THR A 40 -11.70 2.18 -5.28
C THR A 40 -11.48 1.72 -6.72
N VAL A 41 -11.29 2.66 -7.64
CA VAL A 41 -11.08 2.34 -9.06
C VAL A 41 -9.79 1.55 -9.25
N CYS A 42 -8.71 2.00 -8.62
CA CYS A 42 -7.41 1.33 -8.71
C CYS A 42 -7.45 -0.06 -8.08
N SER A 43 -8.11 -0.20 -6.94
CA SER A 43 -8.23 -1.48 -6.23
C SER A 43 -9.07 -2.47 -7.02
N ASN A 44 -10.18 -2.03 -7.60
CA ASN A 44 -11.02 -2.89 -8.44
C ASN A 44 -10.22 -3.50 -9.58
N ARG A 45 -9.48 -2.67 -10.30
CA ARG A 45 -8.63 -3.13 -11.40
C ARG A 45 -7.56 -4.11 -10.91
N ARG A 46 -6.91 -3.81 -9.80
CA ARG A 46 -5.87 -4.68 -9.24
C ARG A 46 -6.42 -6.01 -8.76
N PHE A 47 -7.59 -6.04 -8.15
CA PHE A 47 -8.24 -7.30 -7.77
C PHE A 47 -8.49 -8.17 -8.99
N LYS A 48 -9.03 -7.57 -10.05
CA LYS A 48 -9.32 -8.28 -11.29
C LYS A 48 -8.03 -8.86 -11.89
N ASP A 49 -7.00 -8.04 -12.00
CA ASP A 49 -5.71 -8.47 -12.57
C ASP A 49 -5.09 -9.60 -11.74
N ALA A 50 -5.18 -9.51 -10.42
CA ALA A 50 -4.66 -10.54 -9.52
C ALA A 50 -5.40 -11.87 -9.70
N LEU A 51 -6.72 -11.83 -9.80
CA LEU A 51 -7.53 -13.03 -10.04
C LEU A 51 -7.19 -13.66 -11.40
N ASP A 52 -7.02 -12.82 -12.43
CA ASP A 52 -6.67 -13.28 -13.77
C ASP A 52 -5.29 -13.96 -13.78
N ASP A 53 -4.39 -13.55 -12.91
CA ASP A 53 -3.05 -14.14 -12.78
C ASP A 53 -2.98 -15.31 -11.80
N GLY A 54 -4.12 -15.78 -11.31
CA GLY A 54 -4.20 -17.01 -10.51
C GLY A 54 -4.16 -16.83 -8.99
N ILE A 55 -4.16 -15.60 -8.50
CA ILE A 55 -4.30 -15.35 -7.07
C ILE A 55 -5.76 -15.64 -6.69
N THR A 56 -5.95 -16.40 -5.63
CA THR A 56 -7.29 -16.85 -5.23
C THR A 56 -8.04 -15.76 -4.48
N LYS A 57 -9.36 -15.87 -4.49
CA LYS A 57 -10.22 -14.96 -3.72
C LYS A 57 -9.89 -15.02 -2.22
N ASP A 58 -9.63 -16.22 -1.70
CA ASP A 58 -9.29 -16.40 -0.28
C ASP A 58 -8.00 -15.68 0.07
N GLU A 59 -7.00 -15.72 -0.81
CA GLU A 59 -5.76 -15.00 -0.63
C GLU A 59 -5.97 -13.49 -0.63
N LEU A 60 -6.87 -13.01 -1.47
CA LEU A 60 -7.19 -11.57 -1.52
C LEU A 60 -7.94 -11.11 -0.28
N ILE A 61 -8.80 -11.96 0.26
CA ILE A 61 -9.47 -11.70 1.54
C ILE A 61 -8.44 -11.61 2.67
N GLU A 62 -7.52 -12.55 2.72
CA GLU A 62 -6.45 -12.57 3.73
C GLU A 62 -5.56 -11.33 3.61
N LEU A 63 -5.20 -10.95 2.39
CA LEU A 63 -4.44 -9.73 2.14
C LEU A 63 -5.18 -8.50 2.68
N THR A 64 -6.46 -8.40 2.39
CA THR A 64 -7.29 -7.27 2.81
C THR A 64 -7.31 -7.17 4.34
N ASP A 65 -7.50 -8.29 5.02
CA ASP A 65 -7.49 -8.35 6.48
C ASP A 65 -6.13 -7.94 7.03
N PHE A 66 -5.06 -8.42 6.44
CA PHE A 66 -3.71 -8.08 6.88
C PHE A 66 -3.41 -6.59 6.70
N VAL A 67 -3.81 -6.01 5.58
CA VAL A 67 -3.65 -4.58 5.32
C VAL A 67 -4.44 -3.77 6.35
N ALA A 68 -5.69 -4.17 6.62
CA ALA A 68 -6.52 -3.50 7.62
C ALA A 68 -5.90 -3.57 9.02
N LEU A 69 -5.39 -4.72 9.42
CA LEU A 69 -4.73 -4.89 10.71
C LEU A 69 -3.45 -4.07 10.81
N THR A 70 -2.67 -4.02 9.74
CA THR A 70 -1.44 -3.24 9.71
C THR A 70 -1.74 -1.75 9.84
N ASN A 71 -2.75 -1.26 9.12
CA ASN A 71 -3.16 0.14 9.20
C ASN A 71 -3.73 0.47 10.58
N ALA A 72 -4.48 -0.44 11.18
CA ALA A 72 -4.99 -0.27 12.54
C ALA A 72 -3.85 -0.18 13.55
N GLY A 73 -2.81 -0.99 13.38
CA GLY A 73 -1.62 -0.94 14.21
C GLY A 73 -0.90 0.40 14.13
N VAL A 74 -0.80 0.96 12.92
CA VAL A 74 -0.20 2.29 12.72
C VAL A 74 -1.02 3.35 13.46
N VAL A 75 -2.34 3.32 13.32
CA VAL A 75 -3.24 4.28 13.99
C VAL A 75 -3.09 4.18 15.51
N ALA A 76 -3.10 2.97 16.05
CA ALA A 76 -2.99 2.76 17.48
C ALA A 76 -1.65 3.26 18.03
N ARG A 77 -0.55 2.93 17.36
CA ARG A 77 0.78 3.36 17.78
C ARG A 77 0.96 4.87 17.66
N THR A 78 0.42 5.44 16.61
CA THR A 78 0.43 6.90 16.41
C THR A 78 -0.29 7.59 17.57
N ALA A 79 -1.47 7.10 17.95
CA ALA A 79 -2.23 7.66 19.05
C ALA A 79 -1.47 7.56 20.38
N LEU A 80 -0.89 6.40 20.64
CA LEU A 80 -0.11 6.19 21.86
C LEU A 80 1.09 7.10 21.94
N SER A 81 1.83 7.24 20.85
CA SER A 81 2.99 8.13 20.78
C SER A 81 2.60 9.60 20.91
N SER A 82 1.47 9.98 20.32
CA SER A 82 0.98 11.36 20.37
C SER A 82 0.47 11.73 21.77
N TRP A 83 -0.03 10.75 22.52
CA TRP A 83 -0.55 10.98 23.86
C TRP A 83 0.56 11.06 24.92
N ASP A 84 1.71 10.46 24.65
CA ASP A 84 2.83 10.40 25.57
C ASP A 84 3.64 11.71 25.53
N GLU A 85 3.75 12.40 26.70
CA GLU A 85 4.50 13.65 26.81
C GLU A 85 5.99 13.48 26.46
N GLU A 86 6.57 12.34 26.79
CA GLU A 86 7.97 12.04 26.45
C GLU A 86 8.14 11.90 24.94
N SER A 87 7.15 11.28 24.29
CA SER A 87 7.14 11.16 22.82
C SER A 87 7.03 12.52 22.15
N ASP A 88 6.19 13.41 22.71
CA ASP A 88 6.05 14.77 22.19
C ASP A 88 7.39 15.50 22.22
N SER A 89 8.15 15.37 23.29
CA SER A 89 9.46 16.01 23.39
C SER A 89 10.46 15.42 22.40
N LYS A 90 10.37 14.13 22.10
CA LYS A 90 11.21 13.46 21.11
C LYS A 90 10.88 13.89 19.68
N CYS A 91 9.65 14.29 19.45
CA CYS A 91 9.18 14.71 18.14
C CYS A 91 9.36 16.20 17.87
N SER A 92 10.02 16.92 18.76
CA SER A 92 10.18 18.38 18.65
C SER A 92 10.98 18.81 17.42
N ASP A 93 11.76 17.91 16.84
CA ASP A 93 12.52 18.15 15.61
C ASP A 93 11.76 17.76 14.34
N GLY A 94 10.53 17.30 14.45
CA GLY A 94 9.72 16.90 13.32
C GLY A 94 9.98 15.50 12.79
N THR A 95 10.83 14.72 13.45
CA THR A 95 11.19 13.37 13.00
C THR A 95 10.58 12.29 13.87
N CYS A 96 9.27 12.27 13.99
CA CYS A 96 8.57 11.24 14.76
C CYS A 96 8.64 9.89 14.06
N SER A 97 9.18 8.88 14.76
CA SER A 97 9.13 7.50 14.31
C SER A 97 7.93 6.81 14.96
N VAL A 98 7.10 6.17 14.15
CA VAL A 98 5.83 5.57 14.60
C VAL A 98 5.85 4.06 14.44
N SER A 99 6.95 3.49 14.16
CA SER A 99 7.08 2.04 13.96
C SER A 99 6.85 1.24 15.23
#